data_037aff7dcf2a83689b3bf010665f2af7
#
_entry.id   037aff7dcf2a83689b3bf010665f2af7
#
_cell.length_a   1.000
_cell.length_b   1.000
_cell.length_c   1.000
_cell.angle_alpha   90.00
_cell.angle_beta   90.00
_cell.angle_gamma   90.00
#
_symmetry.space_group_name_H-M   'P 1'
#
loop_
_entity.id
_entity.type
_entity.pdbx_description
1 polymer ?
#
loop_
_entity_poly.entity_id
_entity_poly.type
_entity_poly.pdbx_seq_one_letter_code
_entity_poly.pdbx_strand_id
1 'polypeptide(L)'
;AGKREDPHELMTAILIQEKIYVDFEKINKSKNAVQQYTEIVDTLYKKSGKIEGAAGLKGFYTDSDKNEPDLVNLAKAVSVSNYIIDEIGNADVKTVWQTGTKWASEIKKFNVGPKTIQNYNSSDIIVKFQTKGKHEATHYWGLSLKKRGIGEPEPTLLNKPAYGAKGFLTKSIPPAEHRKIEEAKLKFFRGALKVKTGNTSYGKTPIDKMPIKDVLKACNNEFTDRVEKSEMLRGQKKYASNPNIYFKEMDRVFVKYFDNNEEFFKEFLDTIFKINLDTYLSDASFHFSLITG
;
A
#
# COMPACT_ATOMS: atom_id res chain seq x y z
N ALA A 1 -6.91 -7.25 17.56
CA ALA A 1 -5.47 -7.31 17.34
C ALA A 1 -5.02 -5.88 17.08
N GLY A 2 -4.25 -5.29 18.01
CA GLY A 2 -3.70 -3.95 17.84
C GLY A 2 -2.81 -3.90 16.60
N LYS A 3 -2.91 -2.82 15.83
CA LYS A 3 -1.97 -2.57 14.74
C LYS A 3 -0.56 -2.63 15.34
N ARG A 4 0.27 -3.47 14.80
CA ARG A 4 1.70 -3.49 15.11
C ARG A 4 2.25 -2.13 14.71
N GLU A 5 2.78 -1.42 15.69
CA GLU A 5 3.52 -0.18 15.46
C GLU A 5 4.64 -0.46 14.47
N ASP A 6 4.73 0.35 13.42
CA ASP A 6 5.78 0.20 12.42
C ASP A 6 6.83 1.28 12.62
N PRO A 7 7.98 0.95 13.21
CA PRO A 7 9.03 1.92 13.50
C PRO A 7 9.60 2.59 12.24
N HIS A 8 9.58 1.89 11.11
CA HIS A 8 10.01 2.43 9.84
C HIS A 8 9.12 3.60 9.38
N GLU A 9 7.80 3.52 9.58
CA GLU A 9 6.88 4.62 9.24
C GLU A 9 7.19 5.86 10.09
N LEU A 10 7.37 5.67 11.39
CA LEU A 10 7.67 6.78 12.31
C LEU A 10 9.04 7.39 12.04
N MET A 11 10.08 6.57 11.81
CA MET A 11 11.41 7.07 11.42
C MET A 11 11.33 7.91 10.12
N THR A 12 10.60 7.42 9.11
CA THR A 12 10.38 8.13 7.84
C THR A 12 9.71 9.49 8.08
N ALA A 13 8.65 9.51 8.90
CA ALA A 13 7.94 10.75 9.22
C ALA A 13 8.85 11.78 9.89
N ILE A 14 9.68 11.37 10.85
CA ILE A 14 10.60 12.26 11.56
C ILE A 14 11.70 12.79 10.63
N LEU A 15 12.30 11.91 9.82
CA LEU A 15 13.34 12.30 8.85
C LEU A 15 12.81 13.39 7.89
N ILE A 16 11.60 13.24 7.39
CA ILE A 16 10.96 14.22 6.50
C ILE A 16 10.63 15.50 7.27
N GLN A 17 10.01 15.40 8.46
CA GLN A 17 9.61 16.55 9.27
C GLN A 17 10.80 17.45 9.60
N GLU A 18 11.92 16.86 9.96
CA GLU A 18 13.14 17.57 10.36
C GLU A 18 14.10 17.82 9.18
N LYS A 19 13.74 17.34 7.97
CA LYS A 19 14.60 17.39 6.78
C LYS A 19 15.99 16.82 7.03
N ILE A 20 16.07 15.70 7.74
CA ILE A 20 17.32 15.01 8.02
C ILE A 20 17.66 14.12 6.83
N TYR A 21 18.67 14.52 6.07
CA TYR A 21 19.23 13.72 4.99
C TYR A 21 20.34 12.80 5.52
N VAL A 22 20.27 11.51 5.23
CA VAL A 22 21.24 10.51 5.69
C VAL A 22 21.96 9.88 4.52
N ASP A 23 23.26 10.09 4.45
CA ASP A 23 24.13 9.49 3.44
C ASP A 23 24.80 8.24 3.98
N PHE A 24 24.18 7.07 3.73
CA PHE A 24 24.70 5.78 4.16
C PHE A 24 26.07 5.46 3.56
N GLU A 25 26.34 5.86 2.31
CA GLU A 25 27.64 5.57 1.69
C GLU A 25 28.77 6.31 2.41
N LYS A 26 28.51 7.58 2.76
CA LYS A 26 29.47 8.38 3.51
C LYS A 26 29.68 7.84 4.92
N ILE A 27 28.60 7.47 5.61
CA ILE A 27 28.68 6.93 6.97
C ILE A 27 29.42 5.60 6.97
N ASN A 28 29.12 4.68 6.05
CA ASN A 28 29.77 3.37 5.97
C ASN A 28 31.27 3.44 5.69
N LYS A 29 31.71 4.50 5.03
CA LYS A 29 33.14 4.74 4.78
C LYS A 29 33.87 5.36 5.99
N SER A 30 33.14 5.78 7.03
CA SER A 30 33.72 6.41 8.21
C SER A 30 34.19 5.36 9.24
N LYS A 31 35.21 5.73 10.02
CA LYS A 31 35.73 4.86 11.09
C LYS A 31 34.77 4.72 12.28
N ASN A 32 33.79 5.60 12.41
CA ASN A 32 32.83 5.66 13.51
C ASN A 32 31.39 5.47 13.03
N ALA A 33 31.17 4.64 12.01
CA ALA A 33 29.86 4.41 11.40
C ALA A 33 28.78 4.01 12.42
N VAL A 34 29.10 3.07 13.32
CA VAL A 34 28.15 2.62 14.36
C VAL A 34 27.72 3.77 15.27
N GLN A 35 28.67 4.59 15.72
CA GLN A 35 28.38 5.76 16.54
C GLN A 35 27.46 6.74 15.80
N GLN A 36 27.75 7.04 14.53
CA GLN A 36 26.92 7.95 13.73
C GLN A 36 25.50 7.42 13.55
N TYR A 37 25.31 6.12 13.32
CA TYR A 37 23.98 5.52 13.26
C TYR A 37 23.23 5.60 14.58
N THR A 38 23.94 5.37 15.70
CA THR A 38 23.35 5.51 17.02
C THR A 38 22.90 6.94 17.29
N GLU A 39 23.73 7.93 16.96
CA GLU A 39 23.38 9.35 17.10
C GLU A 39 22.16 9.76 16.23
N ILE A 40 22.04 9.21 15.02
CA ILE A 40 20.87 9.43 14.16
C ILE A 40 19.63 8.85 14.84
N VAL A 41 19.64 7.58 15.24
CA VAL A 41 18.49 6.92 15.87
C VAL A 41 18.09 7.60 17.17
N ASP A 42 19.07 8.00 18.01
CA ASP A 42 18.82 8.76 19.23
C ASP A 42 18.14 10.12 18.93
N THR A 43 18.57 10.78 17.87
CA THR A 43 17.97 12.04 17.41
C THR A 43 16.52 11.81 16.99
N LEU A 44 16.25 10.79 16.18
CA LEU A 44 14.91 10.45 15.76
C LEU A 44 14.02 10.09 16.95
N TYR A 45 14.54 9.32 17.90
CA TYR A 45 13.83 8.95 19.12
C TYR A 45 13.41 10.19 19.93
N LYS A 46 14.33 11.13 20.17
CA LYS A 46 14.06 12.38 20.90
C LYS A 46 13.04 13.27 20.18
N LYS A 47 12.97 13.22 18.85
CA LYS A 47 12.09 14.05 18.03
C LYS A 47 10.73 13.41 17.72
N SER A 48 10.54 12.16 18.10
CA SER A 48 9.31 11.40 17.79
C SER A 48 8.03 12.03 18.33
N GLY A 49 8.09 12.72 19.46
CA GLY A 49 6.96 13.47 20.02
C GLY A 49 6.43 14.62 19.17
N LYS A 50 7.16 15.02 18.11
CA LYS A 50 6.73 16.05 17.17
C LYS A 50 5.79 15.54 16.09
N ILE A 51 5.68 14.21 15.93
CA ILE A 51 4.82 13.61 14.92
C ILE A 51 3.44 13.38 15.52
N GLU A 52 2.44 14.07 14.97
CA GLU A 52 1.06 13.87 15.39
C GLU A 52 0.54 12.50 14.96
N GLY A 53 -0.16 11.83 15.87
CA GLY A 53 -0.71 10.48 15.64
C GLY A 53 0.32 9.37 15.76
N ALA A 54 1.56 9.67 16.12
CA ALA A 54 2.60 8.68 16.34
C ALA A 54 2.19 7.70 17.43
N ALA A 55 2.22 6.41 17.07
CA ALA A 55 2.07 5.32 18.01
C ALA A 55 3.46 4.78 18.32
N GLY A 56 3.83 4.82 19.58
CA GLY A 56 4.96 4.10 20.18
C GLY A 56 6.34 4.14 19.53
N LEU A 57 7.34 4.14 20.37
CA LEU A 57 8.76 4.21 20.01
C LEU A 57 9.43 2.81 19.97
N LYS A 58 8.63 1.76 20.05
CA LYS A 58 9.12 0.39 20.02
C LYS A 58 9.69 0.07 18.64
N GLY A 59 10.92 -0.42 18.61
CA GLY A 59 11.58 -0.88 17.39
C GLY A 59 12.51 0.14 16.73
N PHE A 60 12.87 1.24 17.42
CA PHE A 60 13.99 2.07 16.99
C PHE A 60 15.34 1.39 17.31
N TYR A 61 15.31 0.47 18.24
CA TYR A 61 16.45 -0.32 18.68
C TYR A 61 16.12 -1.81 18.65
N THR A 62 17.13 -2.64 18.44
CA THR A 62 16.98 -4.09 18.38
C THR A 62 16.89 -4.72 19.78
N ASP A 63 17.36 -4.01 20.80
CA ASP A 63 17.33 -4.43 22.19
C ASP A 63 16.53 -3.50 23.11
N SER A 64 16.17 -4.00 24.30
CA SER A 64 15.42 -3.24 25.30
C SER A 64 16.25 -2.11 25.94
N ASP A 65 17.57 -2.21 25.90
CA ASP A 65 18.49 -1.27 26.55
C ASP A 65 18.90 -0.12 25.63
N LYS A 66 18.38 -0.12 24.39
CA LYS A 66 18.62 0.93 23.38
C LYS A 66 20.10 1.09 23.00
N ASN A 67 20.87 0.02 23.07
CA ASN A 67 22.30 0.06 22.76
C ASN A 67 22.57 -0.17 21.26
N GLU A 68 21.67 -0.86 20.58
CA GLU A 68 21.84 -1.22 19.17
C GLU A 68 20.70 -0.67 18.32
N PRO A 69 20.99 0.31 17.43
CA PRO A 69 19.98 0.87 16.54
C PRO A 69 19.47 -0.15 15.52
N ASP A 70 18.17 -0.14 15.23
CA ASP A 70 17.59 -0.96 14.16
C ASP A 70 17.95 -0.41 12.79
N LEU A 71 19.10 -0.83 12.27
CA LEU A 71 19.63 -0.36 10.99
C LEU A 71 18.76 -0.82 9.80
N VAL A 72 18.02 -1.91 9.93
CA VAL A 72 17.13 -2.40 8.85
C VAL A 72 15.94 -1.45 8.66
N ASN A 73 15.31 -1.06 9.76
CA ASN A 73 14.20 -0.08 9.69
C ASN A 73 14.73 1.32 9.35
N LEU A 74 15.91 1.70 9.85
CA LEU A 74 16.54 2.97 9.50
C LEU A 74 16.85 3.05 7.99
N ALA A 75 17.44 2.01 7.40
CA ALA A 75 17.76 1.99 5.98
C ALA A 75 16.52 2.14 5.08
N LYS A 76 15.43 1.46 5.45
CA LYS A 76 14.15 1.59 4.75
C LYS A 76 13.57 3.01 4.87
N ALA A 77 13.62 3.58 6.05
CA ALA A 77 13.13 4.93 6.31
C ALA A 77 13.93 5.98 5.53
N VAL A 78 15.25 5.86 5.53
CA VAL A 78 16.17 6.78 4.83
C VAL A 78 15.98 6.74 3.32
N SER A 79 15.82 5.55 2.74
CA SER A 79 15.58 5.42 1.30
C SER A 79 14.38 6.24 0.83
N VAL A 80 13.28 6.17 1.56
CA VAL A 80 12.06 6.92 1.23
C VAL A 80 12.21 8.40 1.58
N SER A 81 12.71 8.71 2.78
CA SER A 81 12.78 10.10 3.25
C SER A 81 13.74 10.96 2.43
N ASN A 82 14.91 10.43 2.03
CA ASN A 82 15.83 11.15 1.17
C ASN A 82 15.19 11.50 -0.17
N TYR A 83 14.51 10.52 -0.80
CA TYR A 83 13.78 10.77 -2.04
C TYR A 83 12.73 11.88 -1.87
N ILE A 84 11.92 11.82 -0.81
CA ILE A 84 10.89 12.84 -0.54
C ILE A 84 11.51 14.21 -0.24
N ILE A 85 12.61 14.27 0.52
CA ILE A 85 13.31 15.50 0.82
C ILE A 85 13.86 16.14 -0.47
N ASP A 86 14.42 15.34 -1.38
CA ASP A 86 14.90 15.82 -2.67
C ASP A 86 13.75 16.36 -3.54
N GLU A 87 12.63 15.64 -3.62
CA GLU A 87 11.43 16.06 -4.37
C GLU A 87 10.78 17.33 -3.81
N ILE A 88 10.71 17.48 -2.50
CA ILE A 88 10.20 18.67 -1.83
C ILE A 88 11.16 19.87 -2.03
N GLY A 89 12.46 19.59 -2.13
CA GLY A 89 13.50 20.58 -2.36
C GLY A 89 13.52 21.68 -1.30
N ASN A 90 13.41 22.95 -1.73
CA ASN A 90 13.47 24.13 -0.85
C ASN A 90 12.15 24.46 -0.15
N ALA A 91 11.08 23.70 -0.39
CA ALA A 91 9.80 23.93 0.28
C ALA A 91 9.90 23.71 1.79
N ASP A 92 9.06 24.42 2.54
CA ASP A 92 8.98 24.30 4.00
C ASP A 92 8.06 23.15 4.38
N VAL A 93 8.60 22.11 5.02
CA VAL A 93 7.78 21.08 5.66
C VAL A 93 7.13 21.69 6.89
N LYS A 94 5.80 21.73 6.91
CA LYS A 94 5.02 22.32 8.00
C LYS A 94 4.68 21.28 9.07
N THR A 95 4.12 20.16 8.65
CA THR A 95 3.70 19.10 9.56
C THR A 95 3.71 17.76 8.85
N VAL A 96 4.14 16.73 9.55
CA VAL A 96 4.03 15.34 9.12
C VAL A 96 3.17 14.59 10.14
N TRP A 97 2.19 13.85 9.65
CA TRP A 97 1.31 13.00 10.46
C TRP A 97 1.52 11.54 10.13
N GLN A 98 1.55 10.72 11.16
CA GLN A 98 1.37 9.28 10.98
C GLN A 98 -0.12 8.98 10.96
N THR A 99 -0.59 8.28 9.93
CA THR A 99 -1.99 7.86 9.83
C THR A 99 -2.18 6.54 10.59
N GLY A 100 -3.32 6.39 11.22
CA GLY A 100 -3.56 5.21 12.04
C GLY A 100 -4.99 5.14 12.56
N THR A 101 -5.14 4.82 13.83
CA THR A 101 -6.45 4.73 14.50
C THR A 101 -7.06 6.10 14.82
N LYS A 102 -6.22 7.12 14.95
CA LYS A 102 -6.66 8.49 15.19
C LYS A 102 -6.11 9.40 14.09
N TRP A 103 -7.03 10.10 13.43
CA TRP A 103 -6.68 11.09 12.43
C TRP A 103 -6.78 12.49 13.04
N ALA A 104 -5.72 13.27 12.92
CA ALA A 104 -5.74 14.66 13.31
C ALA A 104 -6.82 15.42 12.54
N SER A 105 -7.41 16.43 13.16
CA SER A 105 -8.54 17.17 12.59
C SER A 105 -8.24 17.75 11.21
N GLU A 106 -7.03 18.26 11.02
CA GLU A 106 -6.60 18.86 9.76
C GLU A 106 -6.56 17.85 8.59
N ILE A 107 -6.09 16.62 8.85
CA ILE A 107 -5.97 15.59 7.81
C ILE A 107 -7.17 14.65 7.75
N LYS A 108 -8.16 14.83 8.62
CA LYS A 108 -9.35 13.97 8.66
C LYS A 108 -10.13 13.96 7.34
N LYS A 109 -10.08 15.05 6.59
CA LYS A 109 -10.69 15.18 5.26
C LYS A 109 -10.12 14.19 4.24
N PHE A 110 -8.87 13.74 4.42
CA PHE A 110 -8.23 12.74 3.55
C PHE A 110 -8.61 11.30 3.90
N ASN A 111 -9.28 11.10 5.04
CA ASN A 111 -9.80 9.80 5.44
C ASN A 111 -11.20 9.60 4.88
N VAL A 112 -11.31 9.57 3.58
CA VAL A 112 -12.57 9.47 2.85
C VAL A 112 -12.63 8.14 2.12
N GLY A 113 -13.43 7.27 2.66
CA GLY A 113 -13.75 6.00 2.03
C GLY A 113 -15.24 5.90 1.76
N PRO A 114 -15.65 4.86 1.05
CA PRO A 114 -17.06 4.50 0.99
C PRO A 114 -17.62 4.45 2.42
N LYS A 115 -18.84 4.91 2.62
CA LYS A 115 -19.49 5.00 3.94
C LYS A 115 -19.47 3.69 4.77
N THR A 116 -19.19 2.56 4.09
CA THR A 116 -19.10 1.22 4.70
C THR A 116 -17.70 0.84 5.17
N ILE A 117 -16.66 1.64 4.86
CA ILE A 117 -15.27 1.36 5.23
C ILE A 117 -14.76 2.55 6.03
N GLN A 118 -14.67 2.36 7.33
CA GLN A 118 -14.06 3.37 8.20
C GLN A 118 -12.54 3.44 7.91
N ASN A 119 -12.02 4.66 7.94
CA ASN A 119 -10.60 4.93 7.82
C ASN A 119 -9.97 4.42 6.52
N TYR A 120 -10.54 4.83 5.39
CA TYR A 120 -10.03 4.43 4.09
C TYR A 120 -9.15 5.50 3.46
N ASN A 121 -7.90 5.43 3.80
CA ASN A 121 -6.80 6.03 3.06
C ASN A 121 -5.59 5.10 3.24
N SER A 122 -4.92 4.76 2.15
CA SER A 122 -3.78 3.84 2.20
C SER A 122 -2.47 4.54 2.57
N SER A 123 -2.49 5.86 2.79
CA SER A 123 -1.31 6.57 3.24
C SER A 123 -0.96 6.14 4.66
N ASP A 124 0.30 5.83 4.88
CA ASP A 124 0.85 5.52 6.19
C ASP A 124 1.31 6.81 6.89
N ILE A 125 1.77 7.79 6.10
CA ILE A 125 2.06 9.15 6.56
C ILE A 125 1.50 10.20 5.59
N ILE A 126 1.20 11.40 6.09
CA ILE A 126 0.83 12.56 5.28
C ILE A 126 1.80 13.69 5.59
N VAL A 127 2.34 14.29 4.55
CA VAL A 127 3.28 15.41 4.62
C VAL A 127 2.61 16.67 4.12
N LYS A 128 2.56 17.71 4.96
CA LYS A 128 2.15 19.07 4.58
C LYS A 128 3.40 19.90 4.36
N PHE A 129 3.53 20.50 3.21
CA PHE A 129 4.61 21.43 2.91
C PHE A 129 4.12 22.63 2.12
N GLN A 130 4.87 23.72 2.17
CA GLN A 130 4.58 24.96 1.48
C GLN A 130 5.73 25.30 0.54
N THR A 131 5.41 25.47 -0.74
CA THR A 131 6.38 25.95 -1.73
C THR A 131 6.71 27.42 -1.47
N LYS A 132 7.94 27.83 -1.85
CA LYS A 132 8.42 29.22 -1.72
C LYS A 132 8.45 29.90 -3.08
N GLY A 133 8.26 31.20 -3.10
CA GLY A 133 8.43 32.03 -4.30
C GLY A 133 7.12 32.60 -4.84
N LYS A 134 7.09 32.93 -6.14
CA LYS A 134 5.95 33.62 -6.77
C LYS A 134 4.63 32.83 -6.76
N HIS A 135 4.69 31.53 -6.52
CA HIS A 135 3.53 30.62 -6.47
C HIS A 135 3.59 29.83 -5.16
N GLU A 136 3.44 30.52 -4.04
CA GLU A 136 3.28 29.86 -2.75
C GLU A 136 2.00 29.03 -2.75
N ALA A 137 2.15 27.72 -2.52
CA ALA A 137 1.02 26.81 -2.40
C ALA A 137 1.27 25.81 -1.26
N THR A 138 0.20 25.47 -0.57
CA THR A 138 0.22 24.40 0.43
C THR A 138 -0.11 23.08 -0.23
N HIS A 139 0.77 22.11 -0.07
CA HIS A 139 0.63 20.77 -0.61
C HIS A 139 0.49 19.74 0.49
N TYR A 140 -0.23 18.68 0.19
CA TYR A 140 -0.36 17.52 1.05
C TYR A 140 -0.01 16.27 0.23
N TRP A 141 1.01 15.54 0.68
CA TRP A 141 1.40 14.28 0.07
C TRP A 141 1.07 13.12 0.99
N GLY A 142 0.28 12.19 0.50
CA GLY A 142 0.02 10.93 1.17
C GLY A 142 1.03 9.88 0.71
N LEU A 143 1.84 9.37 1.62
CA LEU A 143 2.84 8.35 1.36
C LEU A 143 2.33 7.00 1.83
N SER A 144 2.27 6.03 0.92
CA SER A 144 1.97 4.64 1.26
C SER A 144 3.27 3.84 1.26
N LEU A 145 3.77 3.55 2.44
CA LEU A 145 5.05 2.89 2.65
C LEU A 145 4.89 1.38 2.49
N LYS A 146 5.67 0.78 1.60
CA LYS A 146 5.65 -0.66 1.39
C LYS A 146 6.98 -1.26 1.79
N LYS A 147 6.95 -2.21 2.72
CA LYS A 147 8.12 -3.00 3.07
C LYS A 147 8.35 -4.02 1.96
N ARG A 148 9.48 -3.91 1.28
CA ARG A 148 9.91 -4.86 0.28
C ARG A 148 11.06 -5.70 0.82
N GLY A 149 10.92 -7.02 0.81
CA GLY A 149 12.03 -7.93 1.05
C GLY A 149 12.87 -8.09 -0.21
N ILE A 150 14.13 -8.46 -0.05
CA ILE A 150 15.01 -8.77 -1.19
C ILE A 150 14.38 -9.90 -2.01
N GLY A 151 14.20 -9.67 -3.32
CA GLY A 151 13.60 -10.66 -4.23
C GLY A 151 12.05 -10.72 -4.21
N GLU A 152 11.38 -9.87 -3.45
CA GLU A 152 9.93 -9.80 -3.49
C GLU A 152 9.43 -9.06 -4.75
N PRO A 153 8.33 -9.55 -5.37
CA PRO A 153 7.70 -8.85 -6.47
C PRO A 153 7.18 -7.48 -6.02
N GLU A 154 7.04 -6.56 -6.96
CA GLU A 154 6.46 -5.24 -6.68
C GLU A 154 5.10 -5.35 -5.98
N PRO A 155 4.84 -4.49 -4.99
CA PRO A 155 3.55 -4.47 -4.32
C PRO A 155 2.44 -4.21 -5.33
N THR A 156 1.36 -4.98 -5.24
CA THR A 156 0.17 -4.72 -6.05
C THR A 156 -0.50 -3.43 -5.55
N LEU A 157 -0.75 -2.50 -6.43
CA LEU A 157 -1.30 -1.17 -6.12
C LEU A 157 -2.66 -1.19 -5.41
N LEU A 158 -3.44 -2.24 -5.53
CA LEU A 158 -4.76 -2.35 -4.93
C LEU A 158 -4.77 -3.51 -3.93
N ASN A 159 -4.77 -3.19 -2.64
CA ASN A 159 -4.87 -4.17 -1.56
C ASN A 159 -6.20 -4.94 -1.50
N LYS A 160 -7.18 -4.56 -2.32
CA LYS A 160 -8.49 -5.20 -2.38
C LYS A 160 -8.91 -5.37 -3.83
N PRO A 161 -9.56 -6.50 -4.17
CA PRO A 161 -10.09 -6.68 -5.51
C PRO A 161 -11.12 -5.59 -5.80
N ALA A 162 -10.78 -4.68 -6.71
CA ALA A 162 -11.66 -3.60 -7.13
C ALA A 162 -12.96 -4.13 -7.76
N TYR A 163 -12.95 -5.37 -8.23
CA TYR A 163 -14.01 -6.01 -9.01
C TYR A 163 -14.76 -7.14 -8.29
N GLY A 164 -14.50 -7.37 -7.02
CA GLY A 164 -15.22 -8.41 -6.28
C GLY A 164 -16.60 -7.94 -5.81
N ALA A 165 -17.52 -8.88 -5.50
CA ALA A 165 -18.88 -8.58 -5.00
C ALA A 165 -18.93 -7.69 -3.74
N LYS A 166 -17.80 -7.40 -3.13
CA LYS A 166 -17.60 -6.46 -2.00
C LYS A 166 -16.52 -5.42 -2.31
N GLY A 167 -16.13 -5.27 -3.57
CA GLY A 167 -15.16 -4.28 -4.02
C GLY A 167 -15.75 -2.89 -4.14
N PHE A 168 -14.90 -1.89 -4.35
CA PHE A 168 -15.31 -0.48 -4.44
C PHE A 168 -16.17 -0.20 -5.66
N LEU A 169 -15.87 -0.87 -6.77
CA LEU A 169 -16.52 -0.64 -8.05
C LEU A 169 -17.83 -1.44 -8.21
N THR A 170 -18.35 -2.05 -7.14
CA THR A 170 -19.54 -2.89 -7.20
C THR A 170 -20.82 -2.13 -7.55
N LYS A 171 -20.90 -0.85 -7.22
CA LYS A 171 -22.10 -0.04 -7.50
C LYS A 171 -22.20 0.38 -8.95
N SER A 172 -21.06 0.64 -9.58
CA SER A 172 -20.97 1.14 -10.95
C SER A 172 -20.93 0.04 -12.00
N ILE A 173 -20.70 -1.22 -11.59
CA ILE A 173 -20.67 -2.37 -12.49
C ILE A 173 -21.97 -3.19 -12.35
N PRO A 174 -22.70 -3.45 -13.46
CA PRO A 174 -23.90 -4.26 -13.38
C PRO A 174 -23.68 -5.66 -12.83
N PRO A 175 -24.65 -6.23 -12.08
CA PRO A 175 -24.52 -7.58 -11.51
C PRO A 175 -24.20 -8.69 -12.51
N ALA A 176 -24.62 -8.52 -13.76
CA ALA A 176 -24.34 -9.48 -14.83
C ALA A 176 -22.83 -9.53 -15.18
N GLU A 177 -22.15 -8.39 -15.16
CA GLU A 177 -20.71 -8.33 -15.41
C GLU A 177 -19.92 -8.89 -14.20
N HIS A 178 -20.39 -8.65 -12.98
CA HIS A 178 -19.82 -9.27 -11.80
C HIS A 178 -19.88 -10.80 -11.88
N ARG A 179 -21.02 -11.37 -12.30
CA ARG A 179 -21.14 -12.81 -12.47
C ARG A 179 -20.12 -13.37 -13.45
N LYS A 180 -19.91 -12.70 -14.60
CA LYS A 180 -18.91 -13.14 -15.59
C LYS A 180 -17.49 -13.14 -15.02
N ILE A 181 -17.12 -12.10 -14.24
CA ILE A 181 -15.83 -12.05 -13.56
C ILE A 181 -15.68 -13.20 -12.55
N GLU A 182 -16.71 -13.44 -11.74
CA GLU A 182 -16.68 -14.52 -10.74
C GLU A 182 -16.64 -15.91 -11.41
N GLU A 183 -17.33 -16.12 -12.52
CA GLU A 183 -17.25 -17.34 -13.32
C GLU A 183 -15.86 -17.55 -13.91
N ALA A 184 -15.25 -16.50 -14.48
CA ALA A 184 -13.90 -16.54 -15.00
C ALA A 184 -12.88 -16.84 -13.90
N LYS A 185 -13.05 -16.23 -12.73
CA LYS A 185 -12.24 -16.47 -11.54
C LYS A 185 -12.35 -17.92 -11.06
N LEU A 186 -13.58 -18.42 -10.95
CA LEU A 186 -13.82 -19.82 -10.56
C LEU A 186 -13.16 -20.80 -11.53
N LYS A 187 -13.32 -20.56 -12.84
CA LYS A 187 -12.70 -21.38 -13.88
C LYS A 187 -11.17 -21.36 -13.81
N PHE A 188 -10.59 -20.17 -13.56
CA PHE A 188 -9.15 -19.99 -13.41
C PHE A 188 -8.60 -20.81 -12.23
N PHE A 189 -9.15 -20.63 -11.04
CA PHE A 189 -8.65 -21.33 -9.84
C PHE A 189 -8.92 -22.84 -9.84
N ARG A 190 -10.04 -23.29 -10.42
CA ARG A 190 -10.26 -24.72 -10.64
C ARG A 190 -9.22 -25.32 -11.58
N GLY A 191 -8.87 -24.59 -12.65
CA GLY A 191 -7.81 -24.97 -13.57
C GLY A 191 -6.45 -25.04 -12.88
N ALA A 192 -6.11 -24.04 -12.08
CA ALA A 192 -4.85 -24.03 -11.33
C ALA A 192 -4.76 -25.19 -10.33
N LEU A 193 -5.84 -25.49 -9.61
CA LEU A 193 -5.88 -26.60 -8.68
C LEU A 193 -5.68 -27.95 -9.38
N LYS A 194 -6.32 -28.16 -10.53
CA LYS A 194 -6.13 -29.37 -11.35
C LYS A 194 -4.70 -29.54 -11.83
N VAL A 195 -4.06 -28.44 -12.29
CA VAL A 195 -2.67 -28.47 -12.72
C VAL A 195 -1.75 -28.80 -11.55
N LYS A 196 -1.95 -28.18 -10.39
CA LYS A 196 -1.11 -28.38 -9.21
C LYS A 196 -1.19 -29.79 -8.65
N THR A 197 -2.40 -30.33 -8.55
CA THR A 197 -2.63 -31.64 -7.95
C THR A 197 -2.51 -32.80 -8.94
N GLY A 198 -2.60 -32.55 -10.25
CA GLY A 198 -2.71 -33.56 -11.28
C GLY A 198 -4.04 -34.35 -11.25
N ASN A 199 -5.02 -33.91 -10.47
CA ASN A 199 -6.26 -34.60 -10.21
C ASN A 199 -7.50 -33.86 -10.69
N THR A 200 -8.57 -34.57 -10.97
CA THR A 200 -9.89 -34.01 -11.28
C THR A 200 -10.76 -33.82 -10.03
N SER A 201 -10.33 -34.37 -8.90
CA SER A 201 -11.01 -34.27 -7.60
C SER A 201 -10.03 -33.81 -6.52
N TYR A 202 -10.54 -33.09 -5.53
CA TYR A 202 -9.80 -32.67 -4.32
C TYR A 202 -10.48 -33.32 -3.11
N GLY A 203 -9.80 -34.28 -2.49
CA GLY A 203 -10.44 -35.21 -1.56
C GLY A 203 -11.52 -36.05 -2.27
N LYS A 204 -12.73 -36.01 -1.75
CA LYS A 204 -13.89 -36.70 -2.33
C LYS A 204 -14.71 -35.84 -3.30
N THR A 205 -14.37 -34.58 -3.49
CA THR A 205 -15.17 -33.62 -4.26
C THR A 205 -14.56 -33.35 -5.63
N PRO A 206 -15.30 -33.55 -6.73
CA PRO A 206 -14.84 -33.14 -8.06
C PRO A 206 -14.54 -31.62 -8.08
N ILE A 207 -13.36 -31.25 -8.58
CA ILE A 207 -12.90 -29.84 -8.58
C ILE A 207 -13.89 -28.96 -9.35
N ASP A 208 -14.49 -29.46 -10.43
CA ASP A 208 -15.48 -28.71 -11.22
C ASP A 208 -16.79 -28.42 -10.47
N LYS A 209 -17.06 -29.11 -9.38
CA LYS A 209 -18.24 -28.90 -8.52
C LYS A 209 -17.94 -28.10 -7.27
N MET A 210 -16.65 -27.80 -7.00
CA MET A 210 -16.26 -27.04 -5.81
C MET A 210 -16.71 -25.57 -5.94
N PRO A 211 -17.32 -24.98 -4.90
CA PRO A 211 -17.61 -23.55 -4.87
C PRO A 211 -16.31 -22.74 -4.75
N ILE A 212 -16.36 -21.47 -5.16
CA ILE A 212 -15.17 -20.60 -5.20
C ILE A 212 -14.41 -20.53 -3.86
N LYS A 213 -15.14 -20.50 -2.73
CA LYS A 213 -14.52 -20.46 -1.40
C LYS A 213 -13.64 -21.67 -1.13
N ASP A 214 -14.11 -22.85 -1.48
CA ASP A 214 -13.40 -24.11 -1.24
C ASP A 214 -12.23 -24.27 -2.20
N VAL A 215 -12.41 -23.86 -3.47
CA VAL A 215 -11.32 -23.85 -4.46
C VAL A 215 -10.19 -22.92 -4.02
N LEU A 216 -10.50 -21.69 -3.56
CA LEU A 216 -9.49 -20.75 -3.07
C LEU A 216 -8.76 -21.30 -1.84
N LYS A 217 -9.48 -21.96 -0.92
CA LYS A 217 -8.87 -22.61 0.24
C LYS A 217 -7.94 -23.73 -0.18
N ALA A 218 -8.39 -24.60 -1.10
CA ALA A 218 -7.58 -25.68 -1.64
C ALA A 218 -6.33 -25.14 -2.36
N CYS A 219 -6.46 -24.14 -3.22
CA CYS A 219 -5.31 -23.50 -3.86
C CYS A 219 -4.32 -22.94 -2.84
N ASN A 220 -4.78 -22.29 -1.76
CA ASN A 220 -3.89 -21.79 -0.71
C ASN A 220 -3.14 -22.92 0.02
N ASN A 221 -3.75 -24.09 0.18
CA ASN A 221 -3.11 -25.25 0.80
C ASN A 221 -2.07 -25.89 -0.13
N GLU A 222 -2.32 -25.89 -1.43
CA GLU A 222 -1.45 -26.54 -2.41
C GLU A 222 -0.31 -25.65 -2.91
N PHE A 223 -0.56 -24.36 -3.10
CA PHE A 223 0.46 -23.38 -3.47
C PHE A 223 1.07 -22.72 -2.24
N THR A 224 1.88 -23.48 -1.51
CA THR A 224 2.55 -23.01 -0.29
C THR A 224 3.81 -22.22 -0.57
N ASP A 225 4.50 -22.52 -1.66
CA ASP A 225 5.64 -21.75 -2.12
C ASP A 225 5.20 -20.39 -2.68
N ARG A 226 5.90 -19.31 -2.27
CA ARG A 226 5.52 -17.95 -2.58
C ARG A 226 5.74 -17.58 -4.05
N VAL A 227 6.84 -18.07 -4.64
CA VAL A 227 7.16 -17.83 -6.05
C VAL A 227 6.16 -18.56 -6.93
N GLU A 228 5.93 -19.83 -6.66
CA GLU A 228 4.98 -20.66 -7.37
C GLU A 228 3.56 -20.08 -7.32
N LYS A 229 3.14 -19.61 -6.15
CA LYS A 229 1.85 -18.94 -5.98
C LYS A 229 1.75 -17.65 -6.80
N SER A 230 2.80 -16.86 -6.83
CA SER A 230 2.86 -15.63 -7.64
C SER A 230 2.79 -15.94 -9.14
N GLU A 231 3.52 -16.94 -9.61
CA GLU A 231 3.51 -17.37 -11.00
C GLU A 231 2.15 -17.96 -11.43
N MET A 232 1.50 -18.73 -10.57
CA MET A 232 0.14 -19.19 -10.77
C MET A 232 -0.82 -18.02 -10.93
N LEU A 233 -0.77 -17.04 -10.03
CA LEU A 233 -1.64 -15.84 -10.09
C LEU A 233 -1.39 -15.00 -11.35
N ARG A 234 -0.18 -14.98 -11.88
CA ARG A 234 0.16 -14.39 -13.18
C ARG A 234 -0.34 -15.21 -14.37
N GLY A 235 -0.93 -16.37 -14.15
CA GLY A 235 -1.49 -17.23 -15.18
C GLY A 235 -0.43 -17.92 -16.03
N GLN A 236 0.75 -18.25 -15.48
CA GLN A 236 1.73 -19.04 -16.20
C GLN A 236 1.18 -20.45 -16.48
N LYS A 237 1.34 -20.92 -17.73
CA LYS A 237 0.82 -22.21 -18.20
C LYS A 237 1.26 -23.39 -17.34
N LYS A 238 2.45 -23.33 -16.75
CA LYS A 238 2.99 -24.34 -15.85
C LYS A 238 2.10 -24.58 -14.62
N TYR A 239 1.34 -23.56 -14.20
CA TYR A 239 0.57 -23.57 -12.97
C TYR A 239 -0.93 -23.33 -13.16
N ALA A 240 -1.37 -22.99 -14.36
CA ALA A 240 -2.76 -22.72 -14.64
C ALA A 240 -3.19 -23.21 -16.02
N SER A 241 -4.22 -24.05 -16.10
CA SER A 241 -4.74 -24.55 -17.36
C SER A 241 -5.48 -23.51 -18.20
N ASN A 242 -5.95 -22.43 -17.58
CA ASN A 242 -6.64 -21.31 -18.24
C ASN A 242 -5.92 -20.00 -17.94
N PRO A 243 -4.72 -19.77 -18.47
CA PRO A 243 -3.93 -18.60 -18.15
C PRO A 243 -4.67 -17.32 -18.55
N ASN A 244 -4.66 -16.34 -17.66
CA ASN A 244 -5.20 -15.01 -17.86
C ASN A 244 -6.71 -14.86 -18.09
N ILE A 245 -7.51 -15.94 -18.07
CA ILE A 245 -8.94 -15.83 -18.32
C ILE A 245 -9.66 -14.88 -17.34
N TYR A 246 -9.26 -14.93 -16.09
CA TYR A 246 -9.78 -14.04 -15.04
C TYR A 246 -9.37 -12.59 -15.27
N PHE A 247 -8.08 -12.35 -15.52
CA PHE A 247 -7.55 -11.01 -15.80
C PHE A 247 -8.13 -10.41 -17.08
N LYS A 248 -8.24 -11.20 -18.15
CA LYS A 248 -8.88 -10.76 -19.40
C LYS A 248 -10.32 -10.31 -19.20
N GLU A 249 -11.07 -11.00 -18.36
CA GLU A 249 -12.45 -10.61 -18.07
C GLU A 249 -12.53 -9.33 -17.23
N MET A 250 -11.61 -9.16 -16.26
CA MET A 250 -11.49 -7.94 -15.51
C MET A 250 -11.13 -6.75 -16.42
N ASP A 251 -10.14 -6.92 -17.30
CA ASP A 251 -9.71 -5.89 -18.25
C ASP A 251 -10.85 -5.51 -19.19
N ARG A 252 -11.59 -6.50 -19.71
CA ARG A 252 -12.75 -6.25 -20.58
C ARG A 252 -13.79 -5.39 -19.88
N VAL A 253 -14.13 -5.71 -18.65
CA VAL A 253 -15.10 -4.94 -17.86
C VAL A 253 -14.56 -3.55 -17.56
N PHE A 254 -13.31 -3.45 -17.16
CA PHE A 254 -12.68 -2.17 -16.87
C PHE A 254 -12.73 -1.24 -18.10
N VAL A 255 -12.22 -1.69 -19.25
CA VAL A 255 -12.22 -0.89 -20.48
C VAL A 255 -13.63 -0.48 -20.89
N LYS A 256 -14.60 -1.40 -20.80
CA LYS A 256 -16.00 -1.12 -21.17
C LYS A 256 -16.61 0.02 -20.35
N TYR A 257 -16.29 0.09 -19.05
CA TYR A 257 -16.95 1.03 -18.13
C TYR A 257 -16.12 2.29 -17.88
N PHE A 258 -14.80 2.24 -18.05
CA PHE A 258 -13.91 3.36 -17.80
C PHE A 258 -14.24 4.58 -18.70
N ASP A 259 -14.44 4.34 -20.00
CA ASP A 259 -14.66 5.40 -20.98
C ASP A 259 -16.13 5.84 -21.11
N ASN A 260 -17.06 5.05 -20.61
CA ASN A 260 -18.49 5.24 -20.90
C ASN A 260 -19.37 5.40 -19.64
N ASN A 261 -18.78 5.49 -18.47
CA ASN A 261 -19.51 5.58 -17.21
C ASN A 261 -18.81 6.54 -16.26
N GLU A 262 -19.34 7.76 -16.15
CA GLU A 262 -18.78 8.81 -15.29
C GLU A 262 -18.74 8.39 -13.83
N GLU A 263 -19.76 7.69 -13.33
CA GLU A 263 -19.83 7.21 -11.94
C GLU A 263 -18.73 6.16 -11.67
N PHE A 264 -18.49 5.26 -12.62
CA PHE A 264 -17.39 4.30 -12.54
C PHE A 264 -16.03 5.01 -12.56
N PHE A 265 -15.83 5.97 -13.44
CA PHE A 265 -14.60 6.74 -13.55
C PHE A 265 -14.31 7.49 -12.25
N LYS A 266 -15.32 8.14 -11.67
CA LYS A 266 -15.22 8.85 -10.41
C LYS A 266 -14.89 7.89 -9.27
N GLU A 267 -15.59 6.76 -9.14
CA GLU A 267 -15.34 5.74 -8.13
C GLU A 267 -13.91 5.15 -8.27
N PHE A 268 -13.45 4.98 -9.51
CA PHE A 268 -12.08 4.56 -9.81
C PHE A 268 -11.05 5.58 -9.32
N LEU A 269 -11.23 6.86 -9.63
CA LEU A 269 -10.34 7.93 -9.18
C LEU A 269 -10.33 8.04 -7.65
N ASP A 270 -11.50 8.00 -7.00
CA ASP A 270 -11.60 8.01 -5.53
C ASP A 270 -10.83 6.83 -4.92
N THR A 271 -10.87 5.67 -5.59
CA THR A 271 -10.16 4.47 -5.14
C THR A 271 -8.65 4.60 -5.31
N ILE A 272 -8.18 5.12 -6.44
CA ILE A 272 -6.75 5.28 -6.74
C ILE A 272 -6.14 6.38 -5.88
N PHE A 273 -6.74 7.55 -5.85
CA PHE A 273 -6.22 8.68 -5.10
C PHE A 273 -6.50 8.59 -3.60
N LYS A 274 -7.41 7.71 -3.18
CA LYS A 274 -7.80 7.55 -1.77
C LYS A 274 -8.33 8.84 -1.13
N ILE A 275 -8.93 9.68 -1.92
CA ILE A 275 -9.57 10.93 -1.51
C ILE A 275 -11.02 10.96 -2.02
N ASN A 276 -11.83 11.80 -1.40
CA ASN A 276 -13.14 12.12 -1.96
C ASN A 276 -12.96 13.14 -3.08
N LEU A 277 -13.20 12.72 -4.31
CA LEU A 277 -13.01 13.55 -5.48
C LEU A 277 -13.89 14.81 -5.45
N ASP A 278 -15.13 14.72 -4.94
CA ASP A 278 -16.02 15.88 -4.81
C ASP A 278 -15.41 16.92 -3.86
N THR A 279 -14.86 16.49 -2.73
CA THR A 279 -14.16 17.38 -1.80
C THR A 279 -12.95 18.01 -2.47
N TYR A 280 -12.17 17.22 -3.20
CA TYR A 280 -11.00 17.72 -3.92
C TYR A 280 -11.38 18.76 -4.99
N LEU A 281 -12.42 18.50 -5.78
CA LEU A 281 -12.83 19.39 -6.86
C LEU A 281 -13.55 20.65 -6.33
N SER A 282 -14.18 20.59 -5.15
CA SER A 282 -14.89 21.73 -4.57
C SER A 282 -13.99 22.74 -3.86
N ASP A 283 -12.74 22.38 -3.55
CA ASP A 283 -11.76 23.23 -2.87
C ASP A 283 -10.52 23.42 -3.75
N ALA A 284 -10.47 24.50 -4.51
CA ALA A 284 -9.37 24.83 -5.40
C ALA A 284 -8.02 25.05 -4.69
N SER A 285 -8.04 25.29 -3.36
CA SER A 285 -6.82 25.41 -2.55
C SER A 285 -6.25 24.06 -2.08
N PHE A 286 -6.97 22.98 -2.36
CA PHE A 286 -6.68 21.66 -1.87
C PHE A 286 -5.93 20.82 -2.90
N HIS A 287 -4.68 20.51 -2.61
CA HIS A 287 -3.84 19.63 -3.42
C HIS A 287 -3.39 18.42 -2.61
N PHE A 288 -3.76 17.24 -3.07
CA PHE A 288 -3.34 15.98 -2.47
C PHE A 288 -2.73 15.07 -3.54
N SER A 289 -1.51 14.62 -3.27
CA SER A 289 -0.83 13.63 -4.11
C SER A 289 -0.57 12.36 -3.30
N LEU A 290 -0.92 11.21 -3.86
CA LEU A 290 -0.61 9.92 -3.29
C LEU A 290 0.65 9.38 -3.95
N ILE A 291 1.69 9.17 -3.14
CA ILE A 291 2.95 8.57 -3.56
C ILE A 291 3.03 7.17 -2.99
N THR A 292 3.20 6.20 -3.87
CA THR A 292 3.37 4.79 -3.52
C THR A 292 4.78 4.35 -3.90
N GLY A 293 5.51 3.83 -2.93
CA GLY A 293 6.87 3.32 -3.11
C GLY A 293 6.96 1.82 -2.96
#